data_6d492546e2a589a525943358947e5fd6
#
_entry.id   6d492546e2a589a525943358947e5fd6
#
_cell.length_a   1.000
_cell.length_b   1.000
_cell.length_c   1.000
_cell.angle_alpha   90.00
_cell.angle_beta   90.00
_cell.angle_gamma   90.00
#
_symmetry.space_group_name_H-M   'P 1'
#
loop_
_entity.id
_entity.type
_entity.pdbx_description
1 polymer ?
#
loop_
_entity_poly.entity_id
_entity_poly.type
_entity_poly.pdbx_seq_one_letter_code
_entity_poly.pdbx_strand_id
1 'polypeptide(L)'
;MKIRDVMVRDVIAIDPSASLAEAAQLMQQANIGILPVVEDGQVCGVITDRDLVVRALAVDADLVSTPVGECATGAPVVAHPDWDLDQAMETMARGQIGRLPVIDDDNVLVGIVTLGSLALRSRKDKETLEAAKAVARRSPKAAMPRRGSSTQSKQGAARRKRAS
;
A
#
# COMPACT_ATOMS: atom_id res chain seq x y z
N MET A 1 14.07 17.49 16.57
CA MET A 1 14.28 16.06 16.29
C MET A 1 13.89 15.83 14.84
N LYS A 2 14.74 15.18 14.09
CA LYS A 2 14.54 14.95 12.65
C LYS A 2 14.06 13.53 12.40
N ILE A 3 13.47 13.29 11.22
CA ILE A 3 12.99 11.95 10.83
C ILE A 3 14.12 10.93 10.84
N ARG A 4 15.34 11.31 10.41
CA ARG A 4 16.55 10.45 10.47
C ARG A 4 16.87 9.90 11.87
N ASP A 5 16.42 10.60 12.93
CA ASP A 5 16.69 10.22 14.33
C ASP A 5 15.71 9.15 14.85
N VAL A 6 14.58 8.95 14.15
CA VAL A 6 13.47 8.11 14.61
C VAL A 6 12.98 7.07 13.59
N MET A 7 13.44 7.16 12.34
CA MET A 7 13.10 6.21 11.29
C MET A 7 13.73 4.83 11.56
N VAL A 8 13.07 3.79 11.10
CA VAL A 8 13.64 2.44 10.99
C VAL A 8 14.42 2.39 9.68
N ARG A 9 15.68 1.97 9.72
CA ARG A 9 16.59 1.96 8.55
C ARG A 9 16.58 0.63 7.80
N ASP A 10 16.44 -0.48 8.53
CA ASP A 10 16.37 -1.83 7.93
C ASP A 10 14.97 -2.06 7.39
N VAL A 11 14.69 -1.50 6.21
CA VAL A 11 13.37 -1.56 5.57
C VAL A 11 13.32 -2.75 4.63
N ILE A 12 12.33 -3.62 4.84
CA ILE A 12 12.02 -4.67 3.88
C ILE A 12 11.23 -4.04 2.75
N ALA A 13 11.77 -4.14 1.54
CA ALA A 13 11.16 -3.67 0.30
C ALA A 13 10.90 -4.85 -0.65
N ILE A 14 10.15 -4.60 -1.71
CA ILE A 14 9.83 -5.61 -2.72
C ILE A 14 9.96 -5.03 -4.12
N ASP A 15 10.38 -5.86 -5.07
CA ASP A 15 10.43 -5.50 -6.48
C ASP A 15 9.02 -5.47 -7.10
N PRO A 16 8.71 -4.54 -8.02
CA PRO A 16 7.39 -4.49 -8.66
C PRO A 16 7.05 -5.73 -9.48
N SER A 17 8.03 -6.49 -9.95
CA SER A 17 7.84 -7.74 -10.69
C SER A 17 7.63 -8.97 -9.80
N ALA A 18 7.91 -8.87 -8.51
CA ALA A 18 7.64 -9.94 -7.55
C ALA A 18 6.14 -10.24 -7.47
N SER A 19 5.77 -11.46 -7.12
CA SER A 19 4.38 -11.88 -7.02
C SER A 19 3.67 -11.33 -5.79
N LEU A 20 2.34 -11.23 -5.84
CA LEU A 20 1.53 -10.88 -4.67
C LEU A 20 1.66 -11.91 -3.54
N ALA A 21 1.90 -13.17 -3.89
CA ALA A 21 2.15 -14.24 -2.90
C ALA A 21 3.46 -13.98 -2.14
N GLU A 22 4.53 -13.57 -2.82
CA GLU A 22 5.79 -13.18 -2.17
C GLU A 22 5.61 -11.98 -1.26
N ALA A 23 4.85 -10.96 -1.70
CA ALA A 23 4.52 -9.81 -0.84
C ALA A 23 3.80 -10.25 0.45
N ALA A 24 2.80 -11.13 0.34
CA ALA A 24 2.08 -11.66 1.49
C ALA A 24 2.99 -12.45 2.45
N GLN A 25 3.89 -13.27 1.90
CA GLN A 25 4.86 -14.03 2.69
C GLN A 25 5.84 -13.12 3.44
N LEU A 26 6.38 -12.09 2.80
CA LEU A 26 7.26 -11.11 3.45
C LEU A 26 6.53 -10.37 4.57
N MET A 27 5.28 -9.95 4.33
CA MET A 27 4.46 -9.30 5.35
C MET A 27 4.21 -10.21 6.55
N GLN A 28 3.94 -11.50 6.31
CA GLN A 28 3.73 -12.49 7.36
C GLN A 28 5.01 -12.72 8.17
N GLN A 29 6.13 -12.99 7.50
CA GLN A 29 7.42 -13.32 8.15
C GLN A 29 7.93 -12.16 9.00
N ALA A 30 7.81 -10.93 8.50
CA ALA A 30 8.28 -9.73 9.17
C ALA A 30 7.25 -9.12 10.14
N ASN A 31 6.02 -9.65 10.18
CA ASN A 31 4.89 -9.09 10.93
C ASN A 31 4.64 -7.60 10.61
N ILE A 32 4.63 -7.27 9.32
CA ILE A 32 4.40 -5.92 8.80
C ILE A 32 3.23 -5.92 7.82
N GLY A 33 2.54 -4.80 7.68
CA GLY A 33 1.39 -4.64 6.78
C GLY A 33 1.63 -3.67 5.63
N ILE A 34 2.90 -3.35 5.33
CA ILE A 34 3.29 -2.48 4.21
C ILE A 34 4.68 -2.86 3.74
N LEU A 35 4.86 -2.82 2.43
CA LEU A 35 6.16 -2.93 1.76
C LEU A 35 6.32 -1.75 0.81
N PRO A 36 7.40 -0.97 0.91
CA PRO A 36 7.83 -0.10 -0.18
C PRO A 36 8.14 -0.96 -1.42
N VAL A 37 7.68 -0.49 -2.57
CA VAL A 37 7.98 -1.10 -3.87
C VAL A 37 9.15 -0.32 -4.46
N VAL A 38 10.24 -1.03 -4.74
CA VAL A 38 11.53 -0.45 -5.16
C VAL A 38 11.97 -1.08 -6.46
N GLU A 39 12.28 -0.25 -7.44
CA GLU A 39 12.84 -0.62 -8.73
C GLU A 39 14.13 0.16 -8.94
N ASP A 40 15.21 -0.51 -9.28
CA ASP A 40 16.55 0.09 -9.48
C ASP A 40 17.00 0.98 -8.29
N GLY A 41 16.64 0.59 -7.06
CA GLY A 41 16.98 1.31 -5.83
C GLY A 41 16.05 2.47 -5.48
N GLN A 42 15.15 2.86 -6.38
CA GLN A 42 14.22 3.98 -6.18
C GLN A 42 12.83 3.51 -5.77
N VAL A 43 12.18 4.29 -4.91
CA VAL A 43 10.80 4.00 -4.50
C VAL A 43 9.83 4.38 -5.61
N CYS A 44 9.16 3.38 -6.19
CA CYS A 44 8.15 3.56 -7.23
C CYS A 44 6.71 3.37 -6.72
N GLY A 45 6.52 2.77 -5.54
CA GLY A 45 5.20 2.50 -4.98
C GLY A 45 5.22 2.03 -3.55
N VAL A 46 4.03 1.70 -3.05
CA VAL A 46 3.83 0.95 -1.80
C VAL A 46 2.71 -0.06 -2.01
N ILE A 47 2.84 -1.23 -1.37
CA ILE A 47 1.78 -2.23 -1.30
C ILE A 47 1.48 -2.54 0.17
N THR A 48 0.20 -2.67 0.50
CA THR A 48 -0.25 -2.97 1.86
C THR A 48 -1.04 -4.28 1.92
N ASP A 49 -1.18 -4.85 3.11
CA ASP A 49 -2.06 -5.99 3.38
C ASP A 49 -3.50 -5.72 2.92
N ARG A 50 -3.99 -4.50 3.08
CA ARG A 50 -5.28 -4.08 2.56
C ARG A 50 -5.35 -4.13 1.03
N ASP A 51 -4.28 -3.76 0.32
CA ASP A 51 -4.25 -3.83 -1.14
C ASP A 51 -4.32 -5.29 -1.60
N LEU A 52 -3.62 -6.21 -0.93
CA LEU A 52 -3.72 -7.65 -1.21
C LEU A 52 -5.15 -8.18 -1.06
N VAL A 53 -5.87 -7.72 -0.02
CA VAL A 53 -7.26 -8.17 0.19
C VAL A 53 -8.21 -7.50 -0.81
N VAL A 54 -8.13 -6.19 -0.99
CA VAL A 54 -9.16 -5.42 -1.72
C VAL A 54 -8.92 -5.39 -3.22
N ARG A 55 -7.66 -5.41 -3.66
CA ARG A 55 -7.29 -5.29 -5.08
C ARG A 55 -6.93 -6.61 -5.73
N ALA A 56 -6.58 -7.62 -4.92
CA ALA A 56 -6.25 -8.93 -5.44
C ALA A 56 -7.29 -9.99 -5.04
N LEU A 57 -7.40 -10.34 -3.76
CA LEU A 57 -8.29 -11.40 -3.30
C LEU A 57 -9.77 -11.13 -3.63
N ALA A 58 -10.24 -9.90 -3.46
CA ALA A 58 -11.64 -9.54 -3.72
C ALA A 58 -12.04 -9.59 -5.21
N VAL A 59 -11.08 -9.72 -6.12
CA VAL A 59 -11.30 -9.81 -7.57
C VAL A 59 -10.82 -11.14 -8.15
N ASP A 60 -10.54 -12.13 -7.28
CA ASP A 60 -10.04 -13.46 -7.64
C ASP A 60 -8.77 -13.43 -8.50
N ALA A 61 -7.85 -12.48 -8.21
CA ALA A 61 -6.56 -12.42 -8.88
C ALA A 61 -5.69 -13.64 -8.50
N ASP A 62 -4.96 -14.17 -9.47
CA ASP A 62 -3.97 -15.20 -9.21
C ASP A 62 -2.75 -14.59 -8.49
N LEU A 63 -2.64 -14.84 -7.20
CA LEU A 63 -1.60 -14.25 -6.35
C LEU A 63 -0.18 -14.70 -6.72
N VAL A 64 -0.02 -15.84 -7.39
CA VAL A 64 1.29 -16.38 -7.78
C VAL A 64 1.80 -15.74 -9.07
N SER A 65 0.91 -15.48 -10.03
CA SER A 65 1.28 -14.92 -11.32
C SER A 65 1.10 -13.40 -11.44
N THR A 66 0.32 -12.78 -10.53
CA THR A 66 0.09 -11.33 -10.58
C THR A 66 1.25 -10.59 -9.91
N PRO A 67 1.92 -9.66 -10.64
CA PRO A 67 3.01 -8.88 -10.07
C PRO A 67 2.51 -7.80 -9.11
N VAL A 68 3.33 -7.48 -8.11
CA VAL A 68 3.08 -6.44 -7.10
C VAL A 68 2.73 -5.09 -7.74
N GLY A 69 3.42 -4.73 -8.83
CA GLY A 69 3.21 -3.46 -9.52
C GLY A 69 1.78 -3.22 -9.99
N GLU A 70 1.00 -4.28 -10.28
CA GLU A 70 -0.41 -4.15 -10.68
C GLU A 70 -1.35 -3.76 -9.52
N CYS A 71 -0.98 -4.08 -8.30
CA CYS A 71 -1.80 -3.83 -7.11
C CYS A 71 -1.24 -2.73 -6.20
N ALA A 72 0.03 -2.37 -6.35
CA ALA A 72 0.67 -1.31 -5.59
C ALA A 72 0.06 0.06 -5.87
N THR A 73 0.15 0.96 -4.91
CA THR A 73 -0.13 2.38 -5.11
C THR A 73 1.14 3.05 -5.60
N GLY A 74 1.14 3.53 -6.84
CA GLY A 74 2.24 4.30 -7.43
C GLY A 74 2.31 5.72 -6.86
N ALA A 75 3.43 6.40 -7.08
CA ALA A 75 3.71 7.74 -6.56
C ALA A 75 3.33 7.88 -5.08
N PRO A 76 3.95 7.10 -4.18
CA PRO A 76 3.56 7.08 -2.79
C PRO A 76 3.90 8.41 -2.11
N VAL A 77 3.15 8.75 -1.08
CA VAL A 77 3.52 9.86 -0.20
C VAL A 77 4.74 9.43 0.62
N VAL A 78 5.80 10.21 0.58
CA VAL A 78 7.08 9.93 1.21
C VAL A 78 7.44 11.00 2.23
N ALA A 79 8.46 10.74 3.06
CA ALA A 79 9.10 11.71 3.91
C ALA A 79 10.59 11.81 3.56
N HIS A 80 11.25 12.87 4.04
CA HIS A 80 12.70 13.05 3.88
C HIS A 80 13.40 13.01 5.25
N PRO A 81 14.67 12.58 5.31
CA PRO A 81 15.41 12.42 6.57
C PRO A 81 15.51 13.71 7.38
N ASP A 82 15.50 14.85 6.69
CA ASP A 82 15.66 16.19 7.28
C ASP A 82 14.37 16.85 7.74
N TRP A 83 13.23 16.21 7.51
CA TRP A 83 11.95 16.72 8.01
C TRP A 83 11.91 16.69 9.54
N ASP A 84 11.15 17.62 10.10
CA ASP A 84 10.76 17.56 11.50
C ASP A 84 9.62 16.56 11.70
N LEU A 85 9.45 16.08 12.93
CA LEU A 85 8.36 15.14 13.27
C LEU A 85 6.98 15.71 12.92
N ASP A 86 6.81 17.01 13.14
CA ASP A 86 5.53 17.71 12.87
C ASP A 86 5.18 17.67 11.36
N GLN A 87 6.15 17.88 10.49
CA GLN A 87 5.96 17.80 9.04
C GLN A 87 5.50 16.40 8.60
N ALA A 88 6.10 15.35 9.17
CA ALA A 88 5.70 13.98 8.88
C ALA A 88 4.30 13.68 9.41
N MET A 89 3.97 14.10 10.64
CA MET A 89 2.63 13.92 11.21
C MET A 89 1.55 14.66 10.43
N GLU A 90 1.83 15.90 10.00
CA GLU A 90 0.90 16.67 9.17
C GLU A 90 0.67 15.99 7.81
N THR A 91 1.74 15.48 7.19
CA THR A 91 1.67 14.74 5.93
C THR A 91 0.85 13.46 6.08
N MET A 92 1.07 12.71 7.17
CA MET A 92 0.26 11.52 7.50
C MET A 92 -1.21 11.88 7.71
N ALA A 93 -1.50 12.96 8.43
CA ALA A 93 -2.86 13.43 8.69
C ALA A 93 -3.58 13.83 7.38
N ARG A 94 -2.91 14.61 6.53
CA ARG A 94 -3.44 15.06 5.24
C ARG A 94 -3.70 13.89 4.29
N GLY A 95 -2.78 12.93 4.23
CA GLY A 95 -2.91 11.73 3.40
C GLY A 95 -3.78 10.64 4.01
N GLN A 96 -4.21 10.76 5.27
CA GLN A 96 -4.89 9.71 6.04
C GLN A 96 -4.12 8.38 6.04
N ILE A 97 -2.79 8.47 6.12
CA ILE A 97 -1.86 7.35 6.10
C ILE A 97 -1.02 7.33 7.37
N GLY A 98 -0.77 6.14 7.90
CA GLY A 98 -0.06 5.96 9.16
C GLY A 98 1.42 5.58 9.01
N ARG A 99 1.94 5.53 7.78
CA ARG A 99 3.33 5.16 7.48
C ARG A 99 3.82 5.90 6.26
N LEU A 100 5.09 6.30 6.28
CA LEU A 100 5.76 6.98 5.17
C LEU A 100 7.10 6.29 4.91
N PRO A 101 7.36 5.81 3.69
CA PRO A 101 8.72 5.57 3.24
C PRO A 101 9.54 6.85 3.38
N VAL A 102 10.79 6.73 3.78
CA VAL A 102 11.73 7.85 3.85
C VAL A 102 12.73 7.69 2.71
N ILE A 103 12.82 8.69 1.87
CA ILE A 103 13.73 8.71 0.71
C ILE A 103 14.72 9.85 0.85
N ASP A 104 15.91 9.67 0.27
CA ASP A 104 16.88 10.75 0.09
C ASP A 104 16.59 11.60 -1.16
N ASP A 105 17.52 12.48 -1.50
CA ASP A 105 17.40 13.40 -2.63
C ASP A 105 17.46 12.69 -3.99
N ASP A 106 18.01 11.47 -4.04
CA ASP A 106 18.07 10.61 -5.23
C ASP A 106 16.90 9.64 -5.33
N ASN A 107 15.85 9.83 -4.49
CA ASN A 107 14.68 8.95 -4.38
C ASN A 107 14.99 7.53 -3.90
N VAL A 108 16.15 7.33 -3.26
CA VAL A 108 16.54 6.04 -2.69
C VAL A 108 15.87 5.84 -1.33
N LEU A 109 15.35 4.64 -1.09
CA LEU A 109 14.75 4.26 0.18
C LEU A 109 15.82 4.20 1.29
N VAL A 110 15.72 5.09 2.28
CA VAL A 110 16.68 5.16 3.41
C VAL A 110 16.04 4.81 4.76
N GLY A 111 14.72 4.65 4.80
CA GLY A 111 14.02 4.32 6.03
C GLY A 111 12.51 4.26 5.88
N ILE A 112 11.83 4.00 6.99
CA ILE A 112 10.38 4.11 7.14
C ILE A 112 10.03 4.72 8.50
N VAL A 113 9.01 5.58 8.53
CA VAL A 113 8.45 6.10 9.78
C VAL A 113 6.98 5.71 9.90
N THR A 114 6.53 5.49 11.11
CA THR A 114 5.13 5.21 11.42
C THR A 114 4.58 6.27 12.37
N LEU A 115 3.27 6.50 12.32
CA LEU A 115 2.62 7.41 13.26
C LEU A 115 2.89 6.98 14.72
N GLY A 116 2.92 5.68 15.00
CA GLY A 116 3.26 5.16 16.33
C GLY A 116 4.67 5.51 16.76
N SER A 117 5.68 5.37 15.86
CA SER A 117 7.07 5.75 16.20
C SER A 117 7.24 7.24 16.42
N LEU A 118 6.49 8.07 15.68
CA LEU A 118 6.47 9.52 15.87
C LEU A 118 5.78 9.91 17.18
N ALA A 119 4.64 9.29 17.49
CA ALA A 119 3.88 9.52 18.71
C ALA A 119 4.70 9.25 19.98
N LEU A 120 5.45 8.15 19.99
CA LEU A 120 6.32 7.79 21.12
C LEU A 120 7.48 8.78 21.36
N ARG A 121 7.85 9.55 20.34
CA ARG A 121 8.98 10.51 20.39
C ARG A 121 8.52 11.96 20.41
N SER A 122 7.27 12.23 20.04
CA SER A 122 6.69 13.57 20.13
C SER A 122 6.47 13.97 21.57
N ARG A 123 6.77 15.25 21.87
CA ARG A 123 6.41 15.88 23.15
C ARG A 123 5.10 16.69 23.05
N LYS A 124 4.44 16.60 21.90
CA LYS A 124 3.23 17.38 21.56
C LYS A 124 2.03 16.45 21.48
N ASP A 125 1.46 16.13 22.63
CA ASP A 125 0.33 15.18 22.75
C ASP A 125 -0.88 15.58 21.91
N LYS A 126 -1.17 16.88 21.80
CA LYS A 126 -2.32 17.39 21.06
C LYS A 126 -2.19 17.17 19.56
N GLU A 127 -1.06 17.57 18.96
CA GLU A 127 -0.77 17.41 17.54
C GLU A 127 -0.71 15.92 17.15
N THR A 128 -0.13 15.12 18.01
CA THR A 128 -0.07 13.66 17.84
C THR A 128 -1.47 13.05 17.85
N LEU A 129 -2.33 13.46 18.79
CA LEU A 129 -3.70 12.98 18.87
C LEU A 129 -4.53 13.39 17.64
N GLU A 130 -4.39 14.63 17.17
CA GLU A 130 -5.10 15.09 15.96
C GLU A 130 -4.61 14.33 14.69
N ALA A 131 -3.32 14.07 14.56
CA ALA A 131 -2.79 13.24 13.47
C ALA A 131 -3.36 11.81 13.53
N ALA A 132 -3.40 11.20 14.73
CA ALA A 132 -3.98 9.86 14.92
C ALA A 132 -5.47 9.82 14.57
N LYS A 133 -6.25 10.83 14.99
CA LYS A 133 -7.67 10.95 14.65
C LYS A 133 -7.88 11.12 13.14
N ALA A 134 -7.05 11.92 12.47
CA ALA A 134 -7.13 12.12 11.02
C ALA A 134 -6.85 10.83 10.24
N VAL A 135 -5.82 10.07 10.64
CA VAL A 135 -5.50 8.76 10.05
C VAL A 135 -6.63 7.74 10.29
N ALA A 136 -7.24 7.76 11.48
CA ALA A 136 -8.34 6.86 11.83
C ALA A 136 -9.64 7.17 11.06
N ARG A 137 -9.86 8.43 10.67
CA ARG A 137 -11.03 8.89 9.91
C ARG A 137 -10.95 8.59 8.42
N ARG A 138 -10.30 7.52 8.02
CA ARG A 138 -10.22 7.14 6.60
C ARG A 138 -11.60 7.19 5.95
N SER A 139 -11.79 8.14 5.03
CA SER A 139 -13.01 8.19 4.22
C SER A 139 -13.10 6.93 3.37
N PRO A 140 -14.28 6.28 3.27
CA PRO A 140 -14.45 5.20 2.31
C PRO A 140 -14.17 5.77 0.91
N LYS A 141 -13.13 5.24 0.22
CA LYS A 141 -12.97 5.55 -1.20
C LYS A 141 -14.25 5.12 -1.90
N ALA A 142 -14.77 5.99 -2.78
CA ALA A 142 -15.93 5.67 -3.60
C ALA A 142 -15.75 4.28 -4.21
N ALA A 143 -16.77 3.42 -4.08
CA ALA A 143 -16.71 2.06 -4.59
C ALA A 143 -16.35 2.12 -6.08
N MET A 144 -15.31 1.41 -6.49
CA MET A 144 -15.02 1.24 -7.91
C MET A 144 -16.23 0.59 -8.57
N PRO A 145 -16.68 1.05 -9.73
CA PRO A 145 -17.78 0.40 -10.46
C PRO A 145 -17.38 -1.05 -10.70
N ARG A 146 -18.24 -1.98 -10.30
CA ARG A 146 -18.07 -3.40 -10.58
C ARG A 146 -17.88 -3.56 -12.07
N ARG A 147 -16.76 -4.11 -12.53
CA ARG A 147 -16.63 -4.57 -13.91
C ARG A 147 -17.74 -5.59 -14.11
N GLY A 148 -18.67 -5.28 -15.03
CA GLY A 148 -19.80 -6.13 -15.33
C GLY A 148 -19.31 -7.52 -15.69
N SER A 149 -19.82 -8.53 -14.98
CA SER A 149 -19.69 -9.92 -15.38
C SER A 149 -20.38 -10.05 -16.74
N SER A 150 -19.61 -10.18 -17.79
CA SER A 150 -20.14 -10.56 -19.11
C SER A 150 -20.60 -12.02 -19.02
N THR A 151 -21.84 -12.21 -18.63
CA THR A 151 -22.52 -13.49 -18.74
C THR A 151 -22.71 -13.77 -20.21
N GLN A 152 -21.80 -14.52 -20.82
CA GLN A 152 -22.04 -15.12 -22.11
C GLN A 152 -23.12 -16.20 -21.94
N SER A 153 -24.35 -15.84 -22.25
CA SER A 153 -25.45 -16.81 -22.42
C SER A 153 -25.10 -17.69 -23.64
N LYS A 154 -24.69 -18.91 -23.38
CA LYS A 154 -24.66 -19.97 -24.40
C LYS A 154 -26.12 -20.37 -24.67
N GLN A 155 -26.75 -19.76 -25.66
CA GLN A 155 -27.96 -20.31 -26.28
C GLN A 155 -27.56 -21.49 -27.12
N GLY A 156 -27.80 -22.70 -26.59
CA GLY A 156 -27.74 -23.96 -27.31
C GLY A 156 -28.90 -24.08 -28.28
N ALA A 157 -28.64 -23.99 -29.57
CA ALA A 157 -29.60 -24.29 -30.60
C ALA A 157 -29.80 -25.81 -30.71
N ALA A 158 -30.86 -26.31 -30.12
CA ALA A 158 -31.33 -27.68 -30.36
C ALA A 158 -32.08 -27.72 -31.69
N ARG A 159 -31.40 -28.19 -32.75
CA ARG A 159 -32.03 -28.46 -34.06
C ARG A 159 -32.58 -29.88 -34.06
N ARG A 160 -33.89 -30.00 -33.85
CA ARG A 160 -34.60 -31.25 -34.07
C ARG A 160 -34.62 -31.57 -35.58
N LYS A 161 -34.02 -32.68 -35.98
CA LYS A 161 -34.34 -33.37 -37.23
C LYS A 161 -35.55 -34.21 -37.03
N ARG A 162 -36.62 -33.96 -37.77
CA ARG A 162 -37.68 -34.92 -38.02
C ARG A 162 -37.49 -35.54 -39.41
N ALA A 163 -37.62 -36.84 -39.44
CA ALA A 163 -37.50 -37.71 -40.58
C ALA A 163 -38.74 -37.61 -41.49
N SER A 164 -38.56 -37.91 -42.73
CA SER A 164 -39.47 -38.66 -43.61
C SER A 164 -38.62 -39.55 -44.50
#